data_edd0fc67c1d6d7efe802a8f3a850cc14
#
_entry.id   edd0fc67c1d6d7efe802a8f3a850cc14
#
_cell.length_a   1.000
_cell.length_b   1.000
_cell.length_c   1.000
_cell.angle_alpha   90.00
_cell.angle_beta   90.00
_cell.angle_gamma   90.00
#
_symmetry.space_group_name_H-M   'P 1'
#
loop_
_entity.id
_entity.type
_entity.pdbx_description
1 polymer ?
#
loop_
_entity_poly.entity_id
_entity_poly.type
_entity_poly.pdbx_seq_one_letter_code
_entity_poly.pdbx_strand_id
1 'polypeptide(L)'
;VSDLDANSLEAPIAIAVLTHIVRSIVDDADAVAVTSGPGKGDKILLEVRVGPGDLGRVIGRRGRTAQSIRTVVRAAATNDDVDVDVDFVDA
;
A
#
# COMPACT_ATOMS: atom_id res chain seq x y z
N VAL A 1 -0.81 12.79 -20.26
CA VAL A 1 -1.84 11.98 -19.75
C VAL A 1 -1.53 10.53 -19.87
N SER A 2 -1.25 10.12 -21.05
CA SER A 2 -0.99 8.71 -21.25
C SER A 2 0.23 8.25 -20.49
N ASP A 3 1.22 9.09 -20.34
CA ASP A 3 2.39 8.72 -19.54
C ASP A 3 2.02 8.50 -18.09
N LEU A 4 1.23 9.38 -17.58
CA LEU A 4 0.74 9.27 -16.24
C LEU A 4 -0.03 7.98 -16.07
N ASP A 5 -0.92 7.71 -17.00
CA ASP A 5 -1.72 6.51 -16.95
C ASP A 5 -0.87 5.27 -17.05
N ALA A 6 0.16 5.31 -17.88
CA ALA A 6 1.03 4.16 -18.06
C ALA A 6 1.74 3.78 -16.78
N ASN A 7 1.95 4.75 -15.88
CA ASN A 7 2.72 4.49 -14.66
C ASN A 7 1.85 4.33 -13.44
N SER A 8 0.68 4.95 -13.43
CA SER A 8 -0.10 5.03 -12.22
C SER A 8 -1.41 4.28 -12.30
N LEU A 9 -1.74 3.83 -13.49
CA LEU A 9 -3.02 3.21 -13.70
C LEU A 9 -3.15 1.89 -13.01
N GLU A 10 -2.04 1.36 -12.58
CA GLU A 10 -2.01 -0.01 -12.19
C GLU A 10 -2.99 -0.31 -11.09
N ALA A 11 -3.04 0.52 -10.06
CA ALA A 11 -3.85 0.18 -8.91
C ALA A 11 -4.35 1.41 -8.15
N PRO A 12 -5.07 2.33 -8.79
CA PRO A 12 -5.49 3.56 -8.11
C PRO A 12 -6.42 3.31 -6.93
N ILE A 13 -7.32 2.36 -7.02
CA ILE A 13 -8.24 2.06 -5.93
C ILE A 13 -7.49 1.42 -4.78
N ALA A 14 -6.63 0.44 -5.07
CA ALA A 14 -5.83 -0.21 -4.05
C ALA A 14 -4.94 0.80 -3.34
N ILE A 15 -4.31 1.72 -4.07
CA ILE A 15 -3.46 2.74 -3.48
C ILE A 15 -4.26 3.66 -2.57
N ALA A 16 -5.45 4.07 -3.00
CA ALA A 16 -6.29 4.94 -2.19
C ALA A 16 -6.71 4.26 -0.89
N VAL A 17 -7.10 3.00 -0.97
CA VAL A 17 -7.48 2.23 0.21
C VAL A 17 -6.30 2.06 1.16
N LEU A 18 -5.15 1.65 0.63
CA LEU A 18 -3.95 1.46 1.43
C LEU A 18 -3.55 2.75 2.13
N THR A 19 -3.52 3.85 1.40
CA THR A 19 -3.15 5.15 1.94
C THR A 19 -4.08 5.54 3.07
N HIS A 20 -5.38 5.40 2.85
CA HIS A 20 -6.37 5.76 3.86
C HIS A 20 -6.21 4.95 5.14
N ILE A 21 -6.06 3.63 5.00
CA ILE A 21 -5.94 2.76 6.16
C ILE A 21 -4.68 3.12 6.97
N VAL A 22 -3.55 3.24 6.29
CA VAL A 22 -2.29 3.49 6.99
C VAL A 22 -2.30 4.86 7.67
N ARG A 23 -2.80 5.89 6.99
CA ARG A 23 -2.89 7.22 7.61
C ARG A 23 -3.80 7.23 8.84
N SER A 24 -4.75 6.31 8.90
CA SER A 24 -5.69 6.24 10.01
C SER A 24 -5.10 5.61 11.26
N ILE A 25 -4.02 4.86 11.15
CA ILE A 25 -3.46 4.12 12.29
C ILE A 25 -2.07 4.57 12.74
N VAL A 26 -1.40 5.41 11.96
CA VAL A 26 -0.08 5.91 12.35
C VAL A 26 -0.20 7.23 13.10
N ASP A 27 0.87 7.59 13.82
CA ASP A 27 0.94 8.90 14.50
C ASP A 27 1.20 10.03 13.51
N ASP A 28 2.07 9.78 12.54
CA ASP A 28 2.49 10.80 11.59
C ASP A 28 1.88 10.53 10.22
N ALA A 29 0.63 10.92 10.07
CA ALA A 29 -0.10 10.69 8.82
C ALA A 29 0.56 11.40 7.62
N ASP A 30 1.18 12.55 7.87
CA ASP A 30 1.80 13.32 6.78
C ASP A 30 3.05 12.65 6.22
N ALA A 31 3.65 11.74 6.98
CA ALA A 31 4.82 11.01 6.51
C ALA A 31 4.48 9.80 5.64
N VAL A 32 3.20 9.43 5.56
CA VAL A 32 2.80 8.27 4.79
C VAL A 32 2.93 8.55 3.30
N ALA A 33 3.64 7.67 2.60
CA ALA A 33 3.79 7.76 1.15
C ALA A 33 3.65 6.36 0.56
N VAL A 34 2.87 6.24 -0.50
CA VAL A 34 2.68 4.97 -1.19
C VAL A 34 3.18 5.13 -2.61
N THR A 35 4.02 4.18 -3.01
CA THR A 35 4.50 4.12 -4.38
C THR A 35 4.16 2.78 -4.98
N SER A 36 4.05 2.73 -6.30
CA SER A 36 3.79 1.48 -7.01
C SER A 36 4.92 1.20 -7.96
N GLY A 37 5.19 -0.08 -8.16
CA GLY A 37 6.24 -0.52 -9.07
C GLY A 37 6.02 -1.96 -9.45
N PRO A 38 6.95 -2.51 -10.24
CA PRO A 38 6.83 -3.89 -10.67
C PRO A 38 7.06 -4.84 -9.51
N GLY A 39 6.18 -5.82 -9.41
CA GLY A 39 6.31 -6.89 -8.44
C GLY A 39 6.69 -8.19 -9.13
N LYS A 40 6.38 -9.29 -8.49
CA LYS A 40 6.65 -10.62 -9.06
C LYS A 40 5.63 -10.94 -10.14
N GLY A 41 6.12 -11.46 -11.27
CA GLY A 41 5.24 -11.81 -12.36
C GLY A 41 4.47 -10.60 -12.84
N ASP A 42 3.16 -10.71 -12.87
CA ASP A 42 2.28 -9.62 -13.29
C ASP A 42 1.79 -8.78 -12.14
N LYS A 43 2.26 -9.04 -10.93
CA LYS A 43 1.80 -8.30 -9.76
C LYS A 43 2.42 -6.91 -9.71
N ILE A 44 1.69 -6.01 -9.09
CA ILE A 44 2.16 -4.67 -8.80
C ILE A 44 2.58 -4.63 -7.35
N LEU A 45 3.76 -4.12 -7.07
CA LEU A 45 4.23 -3.94 -5.70
C LEU A 45 3.85 -2.56 -5.22
N LEU A 46 3.07 -2.51 -4.15
CA LEU A 46 2.74 -1.27 -3.46
C LEU A 46 3.63 -1.17 -2.24
N GLU A 47 4.47 -0.17 -2.21
CA GLU A 47 5.36 0.07 -1.09
C GLU A 47 4.85 1.25 -0.30
N VAL A 48 4.57 1.03 0.98
CA VAL A 48 4.08 2.09 1.83
C VAL A 48 5.14 2.45 2.85
N ARG A 49 5.50 3.73 2.87
CA ARG A 49 6.51 4.28 3.78
C ARG A 49 5.81 5.04 4.88
N VAL A 50 6.24 4.82 6.10
CA VAL A 50 5.67 5.49 7.28
C VAL A 50 6.75 6.24 8.02
N GLY A 51 6.35 7.14 8.89
CA GLY A 51 7.28 7.95 9.66
C GLY A 51 8.03 7.15 10.70
N PRO A 52 9.11 7.72 11.24
CA PRO A 52 9.91 7.03 12.25
C PRO A 52 9.06 6.61 13.44
N GLY A 53 9.20 5.34 13.83
CA GLY A 53 8.47 4.81 14.96
C GLY A 53 7.09 4.28 14.65
N ASP A 54 6.59 4.47 13.44
CA ASP A 54 5.24 4.04 13.09
C ASP A 54 5.17 2.66 12.45
N LEU A 55 6.32 2.10 12.06
CA LEU A 55 6.31 0.81 11.37
C LEU A 55 5.67 -0.28 12.23
N GLY A 56 5.95 -0.30 13.52
CA GLY A 56 5.36 -1.29 14.41
C GLY A 56 3.85 -1.21 14.48
N ARG A 57 3.27 -0.03 14.28
CA ARG A 57 1.82 0.14 14.31
C ARG A 57 1.15 -0.52 13.11
N VAL A 58 1.80 -0.44 11.95
CA VAL A 58 1.21 -1.03 10.74
C VAL A 58 1.51 -2.52 10.62
N ILE A 59 2.57 -2.99 11.25
CA ILE A 59 2.87 -4.42 11.28
C ILE A 59 1.94 -5.12 12.28
N GLY A 60 1.87 -4.56 13.50
CA GLY A 60 1.04 -5.12 14.55
C GLY A 60 1.62 -6.37 15.17
N ARG A 61 0.96 -6.90 16.17
CA ARG A 61 1.40 -8.11 16.84
C ARG A 61 1.41 -9.27 15.88
N ARG A 62 2.56 -9.93 15.78
CA ARG A 62 2.73 -11.10 14.92
C ARG A 62 2.38 -10.82 13.47
N GLY A 63 2.48 -9.56 13.07
CA GLY A 63 2.17 -9.19 11.71
C GLY A 63 0.68 -9.18 11.36
N ARG A 64 -0.20 -9.23 12.35
CA ARG A 64 -1.63 -9.35 12.10
C ARG A 64 -2.24 -8.12 11.44
N THR A 65 -1.81 -6.94 11.87
CA THR A 65 -2.31 -5.71 11.27
C THR A 65 -1.88 -5.63 9.81
N ALA A 66 -0.61 -5.90 9.54
CA ALA A 66 -0.12 -5.90 8.17
C ALA A 66 -0.87 -6.91 7.31
N GLN A 67 -1.14 -8.09 7.85
CA GLN A 67 -1.84 -9.12 7.11
C GLN A 67 -3.28 -8.70 6.79
N SER A 68 -3.95 -8.07 7.75
CA SER A 68 -5.29 -7.56 7.54
C SER A 68 -5.30 -6.47 6.47
N ILE A 69 -4.33 -5.57 6.52
CA ILE A 69 -4.21 -4.52 5.52
C ILE A 69 -4.02 -5.12 4.14
N ARG A 70 -3.12 -6.09 4.02
CA ARG A 70 -2.88 -6.77 2.74
C ARG A 70 -4.16 -7.39 2.19
N THR A 71 -4.93 -8.04 3.05
CA THR A 71 -6.17 -8.69 2.63
C THR A 71 -7.15 -7.67 2.04
N VAL A 72 -7.33 -6.56 2.74
CA VAL A 72 -8.26 -5.51 2.28
C VAL A 72 -7.76 -4.86 0.99
N VAL A 73 -6.47 -4.57 0.91
CA VAL A 73 -5.89 -3.92 -0.26
C VAL A 73 -5.95 -4.84 -1.48
N ARG A 74 -5.68 -6.13 -1.30
CA ARG A 74 -5.79 -7.09 -2.40
C ARG A 74 -7.23 -7.18 -2.91
N ALA A 75 -8.19 -7.15 -2.00
CA ALA A 75 -9.60 -7.14 -2.39
C ALA A 75 -9.94 -5.87 -3.18
N ALA A 76 -9.43 -4.73 -2.74
CA ALA A 76 -9.65 -3.47 -3.46
C ALA A 76 -9.02 -3.50 -4.85
N ALA A 77 -7.88 -4.17 -4.99
CA ALA A 77 -7.19 -4.24 -6.28
C ALA A 77 -8.00 -4.98 -7.34
N THR A 78 -8.94 -5.83 -6.93
CA THR A 78 -9.80 -6.50 -7.92
C THR A 78 -10.64 -5.49 -8.69
N ASN A 79 -10.93 -4.35 -8.11
CA ASN A 79 -11.65 -3.28 -8.81
C ASN A 79 -10.75 -2.56 -9.83
N ASP A 80 -9.44 -2.75 -9.70
CA ASP A 80 -8.47 -2.21 -10.65
C ASP A 80 -8.06 -3.27 -11.67
N ASP A 81 -8.61 -4.47 -11.59
CA ASP A 81 -8.29 -5.62 -12.44
C ASP A 81 -6.82 -6.02 -12.36
N VAL A 82 -6.20 -5.89 -11.18
CA VAL A 82 -4.79 -6.25 -10.98
C VAL A 82 -4.61 -7.00 -9.68
N ASP A 83 -3.47 -7.68 -9.58
CA ASP A 83 -3.01 -8.28 -8.34
C ASP A 83 -1.91 -7.41 -7.75
N VAL A 84 -1.93 -7.23 -6.45
CA VAL A 84 -0.92 -6.42 -5.77
C VAL A 84 -0.30 -7.17 -4.61
N ASP A 85 0.95 -6.81 -4.32
CA ASP A 85 1.60 -7.14 -3.06
C ASP A 85 1.86 -5.82 -2.34
N VAL A 86 1.86 -5.88 -1.01
CA VAL A 86 2.07 -4.69 -0.19
C VAL A 86 3.29 -4.91 0.68
N ASP A 87 4.19 -3.93 0.67
CA ASP A 87 5.39 -3.95 1.49
C ASP A 87 5.41 -2.68 2.35
N PHE A 88 5.81 -2.86 3.61
CA PHE A 88 5.85 -1.75 4.57
C PHE A 88 7.31 -1.42 4.85
N VAL A 89 7.66 -0.15 4.71
CA VAL A 89 9.04 0.28 4.92
C VAL A 89 9.08 1.46 5.88
N ASP A 90 10.18 1.54 6.60
CA ASP A 90 10.44 2.64 7.51
C ASP A 90 10.99 3.83 6.73
N ALA A 91 10.80 4.98 7.29
CA ALA A 91 11.24 6.22 6.65
C ALA A 91 12.77 6.34 6.65
#